data_657b2a9ca77c6e2f1994037cda28958d
#
_entry.id   657b2a9ca77c6e2f1994037cda28958d
#
_cell.length_a   1.000
_cell.length_b   1.000
_cell.length_c   1.000
_cell.angle_alpha   90.00
_cell.angle_beta   90.00
_cell.angle_gamma   90.00
#
_symmetry.space_group_name_H-M   'P 1'
#
loop_
_entity.id
_entity.type
_entity.pdbx_description
1 polymer ?
#
loop_
_entity_poly.entity_id
_entity_poly.type
_entity_poly.pdbx_seq_one_letter_code
_entity_poly.pdbx_strand_id
1 'polypeptide(L)' 'MTVYYKIESVLVPGDVYKKLGVISEHDDIPIAEIASQAIQEWVSTNFGSRYPTNP' A
#
# COMPACT_ATOMS: atom_id res chain seq x y z
N MET A 1 -16.80 -11.66 0.81
CA MET A 1 -16.80 -10.29 0.30
C MET A 1 -15.87 -9.42 1.12
N THR A 2 -15.05 -8.62 0.45
CA THR A 2 -14.07 -7.79 1.14
C THR A 2 -14.62 -6.39 1.36
N VAL A 3 -14.48 -5.91 2.58
CA VAL A 3 -14.89 -4.54 2.90
C VAL A 3 -13.64 -3.67 2.95
N TYR A 4 -13.67 -2.54 2.24
CA TYR A 4 -12.54 -1.65 2.20
C TYR A 4 -12.76 -0.44 3.08
N TYR A 5 -11.70 -0.04 3.78
CA TYR A 5 -11.75 1.13 4.63
C TYR A 5 -10.75 2.15 4.13
N LYS A 6 -11.10 3.42 4.28
CA LYS A 6 -10.23 4.50 3.85
C LYS A 6 -9.30 4.87 4.99
N ILE A 7 -8.00 4.98 4.66
CA ILE A 7 -7.02 5.46 5.62
C ILE A 7 -6.74 6.92 5.28
N GLU A 8 -6.83 7.77 6.29
CA GLU A 8 -6.59 9.19 6.08
C GLU A 8 -5.12 9.53 6.22
N SER A 9 -4.64 10.41 5.36
CA SER A 9 -3.36 11.07 5.51
C SER A 9 -2.19 10.14 5.66
N VAL A 10 -1.93 9.34 4.64
CA VAL A 10 -0.69 8.56 4.60
C VAL A 10 0.37 9.42 3.91
N LEU A 11 1.46 9.68 4.61
CA LEU A 11 2.53 10.51 4.08
C LEU A 11 3.70 9.65 3.62
N VAL A 12 4.30 10.02 2.50
CA VAL A 12 5.48 9.33 1.99
C VAL A 12 6.53 10.37 1.64
N PRO A 13 7.83 9.99 1.68
CA PRO A 13 8.87 10.92 1.26
C PRO A 13 8.69 11.35 -0.19
N GLY A 14 9.19 12.54 -0.49
CA GLY A 14 9.00 13.11 -1.82
C GLY A 14 9.60 12.27 -2.94
N ASP A 15 10.76 11.66 -2.69
CA ASP A 15 11.38 10.82 -3.70
C ASP A 15 10.56 9.57 -3.97
N VAL A 16 9.94 9.01 -2.94
CA VAL A 16 9.05 7.87 -3.11
C VAL A 16 7.83 8.27 -3.92
N TYR A 17 7.28 9.45 -3.63
CA TYR A 17 6.11 9.93 -4.35
C TYR A 17 6.40 10.12 -5.83
N LYS A 18 7.59 10.66 -6.14
CA LYS A 18 7.96 10.86 -7.54
C LYS A 18 8.06 9.53 -8.28
N LYS A 19 8.62 8.53 -7.61
CA LYS A 19 8.74 7.20 -8.22
C LYS A 19 7.36 6.58 -8.44
N LEU A 20 6.46 6.81 -7.51
CA LEU A 20 5.09 6.34 -7.68
C LEU A 20 4.45 6.97 -8.91
N GLY A 21 4.70 8.25 -9.12
CA GLY A 21 4.16 8.93 -10.29
C GLY A 21 4.67 8.33 -11.59
N VAL A 22 5.97 8.00 -11.63
CA VAL A 22 6.55 7.38 -12.81
C VAL A 22 5.94 6.02 -13.08
N ILE A 23 5.81 5.21 -12.03
CA ILE A 23 5.21 3.88 -12.17
C ILE A 23 3.77 3.98 -12.62
N SER A 24 3.04 4.92 -12.01
CA SER A 24 1.63 5.10 -12.33
C SER A 24 1.43 5.44 -13.80
N GLU A 25 2.28 6.33 -14.32
CA GLU A 25 2.20 6.70 -15.73
C GLU A 25 2.60 5.56 -16.64
N HIS A 26 3.69 4.90 -16.29
CA HIS A 26 4.23 3.85 -17.14
C HIS A 26 3.28 2.66 -17.24
N ASP A 27 2.72 2.25 -16.11
CA ASP A 27 1.89 1.06 -16.05
C ASP A 27 0.40 1.36 -16.13
N ASP A 28 0.05 2.64 -16.21
CA ASP A 28 -1.34 3.07 -16.32
C ASP A 28 -2.17 2.58 -15.14
N ILE A 29 -1.60 2.69 -13.93
CA ILE A 29 -2.26 2.28 -12.70
C ILE A 29 -2.34 3.47 -11.77
N PRO A 30 -3.51 3.78 -11.19
CA PRO A 30 -3.62 4.90 -10.27
C PRO A 30 -2.70 4.73 -9.06
N ILE A 31 -2.13 5.84 -8.59
CA ILE A 31 -1.24 5.80 -7.44
C ILE A 31 -1.95 5.21 -6.22
N ALA A 32 -3.23 5.53 -6.05
CA ALA A 32 -3.99 5.00 -4.92
C ALA A 32 -4.04 3.48 -4.94
N GLU A 33 -4.13 2.90 -6.12
CA GLU A 33 -4.18 1.44 -6.22
C GLU A 33 -2.82 0.84 -5.89
N ILE A 34 -1.75 1.47 -6.36
CA ILE A 34 -0.40 1.00 -6.03
C ILE A 34 -0.19 1.05 -4.52
N ALA A 35 -0.60 2.15 -3.90
CA ALA A 35 -0.45 2.32 -2.46
C ALA A 35 -1.24 1.26 -1.70
N SER A 36 -2.46 1.00 -2.14
CA SER A 36 -3.30 0.00 -1.49
C SER A 36 -2.65 -1.38 -1.53
N GLN A 37 -2.14 -1.75 -2.70
CA GLN A 37 -1.49 -3.05 -2.84
C GLN A 37 -0.22 -3.14 -2.00
N ALA A 38 0.56 -2.06 -1.97
CA ALA A 38 1.79 -2.05 -1.19
C ALA A 38 1.51 -2.26 0.29
N ILE A 39 0.48 -1.60 0.80
CA ILE A 39 0.11 -1.74 2.20
C ILE A 39 -0.35 -3.17 2.49
N GLN A 40 -1.16 -3.73 1.61
CA GLN A 40 -1.63 -5.11 1.79
C GLN A 40 -0.47 -6.09 1.81
N GLU A 41 0.49 -5.89 0.92
CA GLU A 41 1.65 -6.77 0.87
C GLU A 41 2.51 -6.64 2.12
N TRP A 42 2.70 -5.42 2.60
CA TRP A 42 3.50 -5.20 3.79
C TRP A 42 2.88 -5.91 4.98
N VAL A 43 1.58 -5.76 5.15
CA VAL A 43 0.87 -6.40 6.26
C VAL A 43 0.96 -7.91 6.13
N SER A 44 0.74 -8.42 4.93
CA SER A 44 0.78 -9.86 4.68
C SER A 44 2.15 -10.45 5.04
N THR A 45 3.20 -9.69 4.71
CA THR A 45 4.56 -10.16 4.96
C THR A 45 4.94 -10.09 6.43
N ASN A 46 4.46 -9.07 7.14
CA ASN A 46 4.98 -8.76 8.47
C ASN A 46 4.09 -9.21 9.61
N PHE A 47 2.78 -9.30 9.38
CA PHE A 47 1.86 -9.55 10.47
C PHE A 47 2.12 -10.91 11.13
N GLY A 48 2.17 -11.94 10.33
CA GLY A 48 2.31 -13.28 10.86
C GLY A 48 3.62 -13.55 11.56
N SER A 49 4.67 -12.80 11.21
CA SER A 49 5.98 -13.06 11.80
C SER A 49 6.26 -12.21 13.02
N ARG A 50 5.55 -11.08 13.17
CA ARG A 50 5.83 -10.17 14.29
C ARG A 50 4.75 -10.17 15.35
N TYR A 51 3.53 -10.44 14.95
CA TYR A 51 2.40 -10.31 15.85
C TYR A 51 1.66 -11.61 15.90
N PRO A 52 1.16 -11.99 17.08
CA PRO A 52 0.41 -13.23 17.16
C PRO A 52 -0.85 -13.08 16.34
N THR A 53 -1.07 -14.08 15.50
CA THR A 53 -2.30 -14.13 14.77
C THR A 53 -3.27 -14.88 15.62
N ASN A 54 -4.34 -14.24 15.95
CA ASN A 54 -5.31 -14.90 16.74
C ASN A 54 -6.27 -15.64 15.92
N PRO A 55 -6.55 -16.84 16.30
CA PRO A 55 -7.69 -17.51 15.73
C PRO A 55 -8.96 -16.88 16.19
#